data_7badf1ba3490710ec0c55f6a2d0ad521
#
_entry.id   7badf1ba3490710ec0c55f6a2d0ad521
#
_cell.length_a   1.000
_cell.length_b   1.000
_cell.length_c   1.000
_cell.angle_alpha   90.00
_cell.angle_beta   90.00
_cell.angle_gamma   90.00
#
_symmetry.space_group_name_H-M   'P 1'
#
loop_
_entity.id
_entity.type
_entity.pdbx_description
1 polymer ?
#
loop_
_entity_poly.entity_id
_entity_poly.type
_entity_poly.pdbx_seq_one_letter_code
_entity_poly.pdbx_strand_id
1 'polypeptide(L)'
;VYGDNPNKLPLIEKKTRWEIRSSHLYKNGITEKMSIDDCVHSFFGASKSYADLVVQEYGRNIGLKTVSFRAGCITGPNHSGARLHGFLSYLVKVALDKKKYFVYGYKGKQVRDNIHSFDVVSCFWEYFKKPRAGEIYNMGGGRKSNCSILEAFNIIENLTNISTKREIKKENRVGDHIWYISSMKKFKNHYPNWKQIYNSQKILEELLSKRFL
;
A
#
# COMPACT_ATOMS: atom_id res chain seq x y z
N VAL A 1 -11.20 -1.94 1.65
CA VAL A 1 -12.12 -3.00 1.25
C VAL A 1 -12.05 -4.18 2.21
N TYR A 2 -10.86 -4.61 2.64
CA TYR A 2 -10.68 -5.78 3.53
C TYR A 2 -10.90 -5.50 5.02
N GLY A 3 -11.34 -4.29 5.39
CA GLY A 3 -11.56 -3.91 6.79
C GLY A 3 -10.34 -4.18 7.66
N ASP A 4 -10.56 -4.69 8.87
CA ASP A 4 -9.50 -5.04 9.81
C ASP A 4 -9.00 -6.51 9.67
N ASN A 5 -9.49 -7.28 8.69
CA ASN A 5 -9.06 -8.67 8.48
C ASN A 5 -7.52 -8.84 8.35
N PRO A 6 -6.76 -7.92 7.74
CA PRO A 6 -5.30 -8.03 7.75
C PRO A 6 -4.68 -8.04 9.15
N ASN A 7 -5.33 -7.43 10.15
CA ASN A 7 -4.83 -7.39 11.53
C ASN A 7 -5.09 -8.71 12.30
N LYS A 8 -5.97 -9.57 11.79
CA LYS A 8 -6.26 -10.90 12.35
C LYS A 8 -5.23 -11.96 11.92
N LEU A 9 -4.28 -11.59 11.05
CA LEU A 9 -3.26 -12.50 10.55
C LEU A 9 -2.21 -12.85 11.62
N PRO A 10 -1.61 -14.06 11.59
CA PRO A 10 -0.59 -14.48 12.54
C PRO A 10 0.74 -13.78 12.25
N LEU A 11 0.87 -12.56 12.79
CA LEU A 11 2.04 -11.71 12.62
C LEU A 11 3.08 -11.96 13.69
N ILE A 12 4.36 -11.81 13.32
CA ILE A 12 5.52 -11.85 14.23
C ILE A 12 6.22 -10.50 14.23
N GLU A 13 6.60 -10.03 15.41
CA GLU A 13 7.39 -8.81 15.55
C GLU A 13 8.86 -9.11 15.26
N LYS A 14 9.44 -8.41 14.27
CA LYS A 14 10.87 -8.44 13.96
C LYS A 14 11.55 -7.14 14.44
N LYS A 15 12.86 -7.03 14.24
CA LYS A 15 13.64 -5.86 14.66
C LYS A 15 13.07 -4.54 14.14
N THR A 16 12.76 -4.47 12.84
CA THR A 16 12.33 -3.24 12.16
C THR A 16 10.90 -3.26 11.65
N ARG A 17 10.24 -4.42 11.65
CA ARG A 17 8.92 -4.58 11.05
C ARG A 17 8.08 -5.68 11.69
N TRP A 18 6.78 -5.61 11.51
CA TRP A 18 5.90 -6.77 11.62
C TRP A 18 5.96 -7.58 10.33
N GLU A 19 5.87 -8.91 10.44
CA GLU A 19 5.92 -9.80 9.28
C GLU A 19 5.00 -11.00 9.50
N ILE A 20 4.41 -11.48 8.41
CA ILE A 20 3.61 -12.70 8.45
C ILE A 20 4.51 -13.93 8.56
N ARG A 21 4.01 -14.98 9.23
CA ARG A 21 4.75 -16.26 9.33
C ARG A 21 5.01 -16.84 7.94
N SER A 22 6.21 -17.36 7.72
CA SER A 22 6.64 -17.89 6.41
C SER A 22 5.83 -19.11 5.93
N SER A 23 5.19 -19.83 6.84
CA SER A 23 4.29 -20.96 6.52
C SER A 23 2.89 -20.51 6.10
N HIS A 24 2.52 -19.25 6.31
CA HIS A 24 1.16 -18.78 6.05
C HIS A 24 0.89 -18.60 4.54
N LEU A 25 -0.37 -18.85 4.12
CA LEU A 25 -0.78 -18.74 2.70
C LEU A 25 -0.54 -17.33 2.10
N TYR A 26 -0.62 -16.26 2.90
CA TYR A 26 -0.38 -14.89 2.48
C TYR A 26 1.09 -14.45 2.61
N LYS A 27 2.04 -15.37 2.78
CA LYS A 27 3.48 -15.02 2.85
C LYS A 27 3.97 -14.17 1.67
N ASN A 28 3.37 -14.33 0.51
CA ASN A 28 3.69 -13.56 -0.71
C ASN A 28 2.77 -12.34 -0.92
N GLY A 29 1.92 -12.03 0.06
CA GLY A 29 0.95 -10.93 0.01
C GLY A 29 -0.49 -11.42 0.06
N ILE A 30 -1.37 -10.54 0.51
CA ILE A 30 -2.82 -10.73 0.58
C ILE A 30 -3.37 -10.83 -0.83
N THR A 31 -4.14 -11.88 -1.09
CA THR A 31 -4.81 -12.08 -2.38
C THR A 31 -6.24 -11.55 -2.35
N GLU A 32 -6.87 -11.46 -3.51
CA GLU A 32 -8.28 -11.06 -3.67
C GLU A 32 -9.26 -12.04 -3.01
N LYS A 33 -8.79 -13.20 -2.55
CA LYS A 33 -9.57 -14.20 -1.80
C LYS A 33 -9.69 -13.89 -0.30
N MET A 34 -8.99 -12.87 0.21
CA MET A 34 -9.22 -12.45 1.60
C MET A 34 -10.66 -11.98 1.74
N SER A 35 -11.37 -12.51 2.75
CA SER A 35 -12.74 -12.11 3.01
C SER A 35 -12.86 -10.61 3.26
N ILE A 36 -13.96 -10.05 2.81
CA ILE A 36 -14.42 -8.70 3.14
C ILE A 36 -15.56 -8.73 4.18
N ASP A 37 -15.99 -9.93 4.56
CA ASP A 37 -17.02 -10.17 5.55
C ASP A 37 -16.43 -10.34 6.95
N ASP A 38 -17.26 -10.25 7.96
CA ASP A 38 -16.92 -10.47 9.37
C ASP A 38 -15.69 -9.66 9.81
N CYS A 39 -15.68 -8.38 9.43
CA CYS A 39 -14.61 -7.46 9.76
C CYS A 39 -15.12 -6.03 9.96
N VAL A 40 -14.39 -5.26 10.76
CA VAL A 40 -14.72 -3.86 11.00
C VAL A 40 -14.24 -3.02 9.84
N HIS A 41 -15.19 -2.44 9.11
CA HIS A 41 -14.94 -1.37 8.16
C HIS A 41 -15.20 -0.02 8.83
N SER A 42 -14.40 0.98 8.54
CA SER A 42 -14.83 2.36 8.79
C SER A 42 -15.99 2.72 7.84
N PHE A 43 -16.76 3.76 8.12
CA PHE A 43 -17.81 4.22 7.19
C PHE A 43 -17.26 4.48 5.78
N PHE A 44 -16.06 5.07 5.70
CA PHE A 44 -15.34 5.23 4.43
C PHE A 44 -14.98 3.88 3.80
N GLY A 45 -14.48 2.92 4.59
CA GLY A 45 -14.18 1.57 4.11
C GLY A 45 -15.42 0.85 3.59
N ALA A 46 -16.55 0.94 4.30
CA ALA A 46 -17.83 0.37 3.91
C ALA A 46 -18.32 0.95 2.57
N SER A 47 -18.23 2.27 2.38
CA SER A 47 -18.60 2.90 1.11
C SER A 47 -17.73 2.42 -0.07
N LYS A 48 -16.43 2.16 0.17
CA LYS A 48 -15.54 1.59 -0.85
C LYS A 48 -15.83 0.12 -1.13
N SER A 49 -16.19 -0.66 -0.12
CA SER A 49 -16.61 -2.06 -0.30
C SER A 49 -17.92 -2.16 -1.09
N TYR A 50 -18.87 -1.26 -0.82
CA TYR A 50 -20.09 -1.16 -1.61
C TYR A 50 -19.78 -0.85 -3.09
N ALA A 51 -18.96 0.16 -3.36
CA ALA A 51 -18.57 0.51 -4.72
C ALA A 51 -17.83 -0.65 -5.43
N ASP A 52 -16.96 -1.37 -4.72
CA ASP A 52 -16.25 -2.55 -5.23
C ASP A 52 -17.22 -3.66 -5.66
N LEU A 53 -18.24 -3.93 -4.85
CA LEU A 53 -19.30 -4.93 -5.17
C LEU A 53 -20.13 -4.48 -6.37
N VAL A 54 -20.60 -3.23 -6.39
CA VAL A 54 -21.40 -2.70 -7.51
C VAL A 54 -20.63 -2.78 -8.84
N VAL A 55 -19.34 -2.44 -8.85
CA VAL A 55 -18.50 -2.57 -10.05
C VAL A 55 -18.43 -4.01 -10.54
N GLN A 56 -18.32 -4.99 -9.63
CA GLN A 56 -18.33 -6.40 -9.99
C GLN A 56 -19.67 -6.84 -10.58
N GLU A 57 -20.80 -6.41 -9.97
CA GLU A 57 -22.14 -6.76 -10.45
C GLU A 57 -22.41 -6.21 -11.85
N TYR A 58 -22.03 -4.97 -12.14
CA TYR A 58 -22.13 -4.42 -13.50
C TYR A 58 -21.35 -5.26 -14.52
N GLY A 59 -20.18 -5.75 -14.14
CA GLY A 59 -19.39 -6.60 -15.02
C GLY A 59 -19.98 -8.01 -15.18
N ARG A 60 -20.41 -8.65 -14.09
CA ARG A 60 -20.86 -10.05 -14.07
C ARG A 60 -22.26 -10.23 -14.66
N ASN A 61 -23.19 -9.34 -14.30
CA ASN A 61 -24.60 -9.46 -14.67
C ASN A 61 -24.94 -8.76 -15.98
N ILE A 62 -24.24 -7.64 -16.32
CA ILE A 62 -24.55 -6.81 -17.48
C ILE A 62 -23.47 -6.95 -18.57
N GLY A 63 -22.33 -7.55 -18.24
CA GLY A 63 -21.22 -7.76 -19.18
C GLY A 63 -20.39 -6.52 -19.46
N LEU A 64 -20.56 -5.43 -18.69
CA LEU A 64 -19.71 -4.25 -18.82
C LEU A 64 -18.26 -4.59 -18.47
N LYS A 65 -17.33 -4.02 -19.23
CA LYS A 65 -15.89 -4.21 -19.02
C LYS A 65 -15.40 -3.38 -17.82
N THR A 66 -15.90 -3.72 -16.64
CA THR A 66 -15.60 -3.05 -15.38
C THR A 66 -14.50 -3.77 -14.62
N VAL A 67 -13.75 -3.03 -13.82
CA VAL A 67 -12.72 -3.55 -12.92
C VAL A 67 -12.65 -2.75 -11.64
N SER A 68 -12.45 -3.43 -10.53
CA SER A 68 -12.11 -2.82 -9.24
C SER A 68 -10.63 -3.07 -8.94
N PHE A 69 -9.84 -2.00 -8.85
CA PHE A 69 -8.46 -2.06 -8.39
C PHE A 69 -8.41 -1.72 -6.90
N ARG A 70 -8.12 -2.73 -6.07
CA ARG A 70 -7.96 -2.59 -4.62
C ARG A 70 -6.53 -2.15 -4.32
N ALA A 71 -6.34 -0.83 -4.32
CA ALA A 71 -5.01 -0.24 -4.23
C ALA A 71 -4.46 -0.25 -2.79
N GLY A 72 -3.15 -0.50 -2.67
CA GLY A 72 -2.34 -0.22 -1.48
C GLY A 72 -1.97 1.25 -1.39
N CYS A 73 -0.81 1.58 -0.82
CA CYS A 73 -0.33 2.95 -0.74
C CYS A 73 0.19 3.43 -2.10
N ILE A 74 -0.65 4.17 -2.83
CA ILE A 74 -0.23 4.83 -4.07
C ILE A 74 0.60 6.07 -3.70
N THR A 75 1.75 6.24 -4.34
CA THR A 75 2.64 7.36 -4.10
C THR A 75 3.37 7.76 -5.40
N GLY A 76 4.09 8.86 -5.37
CA GLY A 76 4.84 9.37 -6.51
C GLY A 76 5.19 10.84 -6.32
N PRO A 77 5.98 11.43 -7.23
CA PRO A 77 6.55 12.76 -7.06
C PRO A 77 5.49 13.88 -6.96
N ASN A 78 4.31 13.67 -7.56
CA ASN A 78 3.21 14.63 -7.50
C ASN A 78 2.26 14.44 -6.31
N HIS A 79 2.54 13.46 -5.43
CA HIS A 79 1.70 13.21 -4.28
C HIS A 79 1.99 14.20 -3.15
N SER A 80 1.03 15.05 -2.84
CA SER A 80 1.07 15.94 -1.68
C SER A 80 0.88 15.14 -0.39
N GLY A 81 1.98 14.79 0.27
CA GLY A 81 1.94 14.11 1.56
C GLY A 81 1.41 15.01 2.67
N ALA A 82 0.39 14.55 3.39
CA ALA A 82 -0.15 15.19 4.58
C ALA A 82 -0.03 14.24 5.78
N ARG A 83 -0.15 14.77 7.01
CA ARG A 83 0.05 14.03 8.26
C ARG A 83 -0.70 12.69 8.33
N LEU A 84 -1.86 12.58 7.68
CA LEU A 84 -2.71 11.39 7.72
C LEU A 84 -2.80 10.66 6.37
N HIS A 85 -2.21 11.20 5.30
CA HIS A 85 -2.26 10.62 3.96
C HIS A 85 -0.91 10.70 3.26
N GLY A 86 -0.54 9.62 2.53
CA GLY A 86 0.69 9.58 1.76
C GLY A 86 1.93 9.57 2.65
N PHE A 87 2.03 8.56 3.52
CA PHE A 87 3.04 8.53 4.58
C PHE A 87 4.47 8.69 4.07
N LEU A 88 4.86 8.11 2.92
CA LEU A 88 6.21 8.28 2.37
C LEU A 88 6.49 9.72 1.96
N SER A 89 5.57 10.34 1.22
CA SER A 89 5.71 11.75 0.80
C SER A 89 5.75 12.70 2.00
N TYR A 90 4.89 12.45 3.01
CA TYR A 90 4.91 13.23 4.24
C TYR A 90 6.17 13.02 5.08
N LEU A 91 6.68 11.80 5.15
CA LEU A 91 7.89 11.44 5.87
C LEU A 91 9.12 12.12 5.24
N VAL A 92 9.23 12.11 3.91
CA VAL A 92 10.25 12.86 3.17
C VAL A 92 10.18 14.36 3.47
N LYS A 93 8.97 14.93 3.41
CA LYS A 93 8.75 16.35 3.74
C LYS A 93 9.25 16.70 5.14
N VAL A 94 8.83 15.91 6.13
CA VAL A 94 9.19 16.17 7.54
C VAL A 94 10.71 16.01 7.76
N ALA A 95 11.34 15.04 7.09
CA ALA A 95 12.78 14.81 7.18
C ALA A 95 13.56 16.00 6.60
N LEU A 96 13.22 16.47 5.40
CA LEU A 96 13.88 17.62 4.76
C LEU A 96 13.64 18.92 5.53
N ASP A 97 12.43 19.14 6.06
CA ASP A 97 12.11 20.29 6.91
C ASP A 97 12.76 20.18 8.31
N LYS A 98 13.49 19.10 8.61
CA LYS A 98 14.10 18.81 9.93
C LYS A 98 13.09 18.86 11.07
N LYS A 99 11.80 18.63 10.77
CA LYS A 99 10.70 18.59 11.73
C LYS A 99 10.59 17.23 12.41
N LYS A 100 9.85 17.16 13.50
CA LYS A 100 9.58 15.91 14.21
C LYS A 100 8.43 15.15 13.54
N TYR A 101 8.65 13.87 13.24
CA TYR A 101 7.62 12.95 12.76
C TYR A 101 6.98 12.20 13.93
N PHE A 102 5.66 12.20 14.00
CA PHE A 102 4.91 11.43 15.01
C PHE A 102 4.49 10.08 14.44
N VAL A 103 5.02 9.01 15.03
CA VAL A 103 4.70 7.63 14.68
C VAL A 103 3.59 7.14 15.59
N TYR A 104 2.44 6.82 15.04
CA TYR A 104 1.28 6.32 15.80
C TYR A 104 1.26 4.79 15.81
N GLY A 105 1.35 4.23 17.01
CA GLY A 105 1.23 2.81 17.29
C GLY A 105 2.26 1.88 16.68
N TYR A 106 2.11 0.63 17.01
CA TYR A 106 2.89 -0.50 16.50
C TYR A 106 4.41 -0.31 16.52
N LYS A 107 4.93 0.61 17.35
CA LYS A 107 6.36 0.94 17.48
C LYS A 107 7.01 1.42 16.17
N GLY A 108 6.23 1.89 15.19
CA GLY A 108 6.72 2.24 13.84
C GLY A 108 7.06 1.03 12.96
N LYS A 109 6.73 -0.18 13.41
CA LYS A 109 7.01 -1.43 12.70
C LYS A 109 5.90 -1.88 11.76
N GLN A 110 4.78 -1.13 11.69
CA GLN A 110 3.69 -1.42 10.76
C GLN A 110 4.17 -1.34 9.30
N VAL A 111 3.77 -2.34 8.51
CA VAL A 111 4.23 -2.51 7.12
C VAL A 111 3.13 -2.14 6.13
N ARG A 112 3.52 -1.40 5.10
CA ARG A 112 2.68 -1.10 3.94
C ARG A 112 3.44 -1.42 2.66
N ASP A 113 2.73 -1.91 1.67
CA ASP A 113 3.27 -1.91 0.33
C ASP A 113 2.98 -0.57 -0.36
N ASN A 114 3.91 -0.16 -1.20
CA ASN A 114 3.89 1.14 -1.84
C ASN A 114 4.01 0.93 -3.35
N ILE A 115 3.05 1.44 -4.10
CA ILE A 115 3.08 1.39 -5.56
C ILE A 115 3.24 2.80 -6.12
N HIS A 116 4.12 2.95 -7.11
CA HIS A 116 4.31 4.21 -7.79
C HIS A 116 3.14 4.51 -8.71
N SER A 117 2.74 5.78 -8.82
CA SER A 117 1.64 6.23 -9.68
C SER A 117 1.83 5.83 -11.15
N PHE A 118 3.07 5.83 -11.64
CA PHE A 118 3.39 5.32 -12.99
C PHE A 118 3.02 3.84 -13.15
N ASP A 119 3.40 2.99 -12.17
CA ASP A 119 3.07 1.57 -12.19
C ASP A 119 1.55 1.34 -12.13
N VAL A 120 0.81 2.20 -11.41
CA VAL A 120 -0.66 2.19 -11.37
C VAL A 120 -1.26 2.51 -12.74
N VAL A 121 -0.82 3.61 -13.36
CA VAL A 121 -1.31 4.01 -14.68
C VAL A 121 -0.98 2.93 -15.73
N SER A 122 0.18 2.30 -15.63
CA SER A 122 0.53 1.19 -16.51
C SER A 122 -0.36 -0.04 -16.29
N CYS A 123 -0.83 -0.32 -15.07
CA CYS A 123 -1.86 -1.34 -14.82
C CYS A 123 -3.17 -1.01 -15.53
N PHE A 124 -3.62 0.25 -15.42
CA PHE A 124 -4.85 0.70 -16.10
C PHE A 124 -4.72 0.57 -17.61
N TRP A 125 -3.57 0.91 -18.16
CA TRP A 125 -3.29 0.79 -19.58
C TRP A 125 -3.31 -0.66 -20.08
N GLU A 126 -2.71 -1.58 -19.34
CA GLU A 126 -2.76 -3.02 -19.68
C GLU A 126 -4.20 -3.55 -19.63
N TYR A 127 -4.98 -3.16 -18.61
CA TYR A 127 -6.39 -3.52 -18.54
C TYR A 127 -7.20 -2.91 -19.69
N PHE A 128 -6.99 -1.64 -20.02
CA PHE A 128 -7.67 -0.97 -21.14
C PHE A 128 -7.45 -1.68 -22.48
N LYS A 129 -6.23 -2.13 -22.74
CA LYS A 129 -5.90 -2.88 -24.00
C LYS A 129 -6.61 -4.23 -24.07
N LYS A 130 -6.83 -4.90 -22.96
CA LYS A 130 -7.46 -6.23 -22.90
C LYS A 130 -8.38 -6.35 -21.70
N PRO A 131 -9.54 -5.67 -21.71
CA PRO A 131 -10.43 -5.62 -20.57
C PRO A 131 -11.12 -6.95 -20.31
N ARG A 132 -11.43 -7.21 -19.03
CA ARG A 132 -12.19 -8.36 -18.51
C ARG A 132 -13.34 -7.86 -17.69
N ALA A 133 -14.55 -8.39 -17.89
CA ALA A 133 -15.74 -7.92 -17.20
C ALA A 133 -15.78 -8.36 -15.72
N GLY A 134 -16.09 -7.43 -14.82
CA GLY A 134 -16.37 -7.70 -13.42
C GLY A 134 -15.18 -8.20 -12.61
N GLU A 135 -13.95 -7.88 -13.02
CA GLU A 135 -12.75 -8.34 -12.35
C GLU A 135 -12.35 -7.47 -11.15
N ILE A 136 -11.71 -8.11 -10.20
CA ILE A 136 -11.04 -7.44 -9.08
C ILE A 136 -9.55 -7.78 -9.09
N TYR A 137 -8.71 -6.78 -8.84
CA TYR A 137 -7.28 -6.95 -8.69
C TYR A 137 -6.74 -6.17 -7.50
N ASN A 138 -5.97 -6.83 -6.65
CA ASN A 138 -5.10 -6.09 -5.74
C ASN A 138 -4.05 -5.35 -6.54
N MET A 139 -3.79 -4.10 -6.17
CA MET A 139 -2.83 -3.24 -6.83
C MET A 139 -1.95 -2.56 -5.79
N GLY A 140 -0.74 -3.05 -5.65
CA GLY A 140 0.21 -2.54 -4.68
C GLY A 140 1.64 -2.88 -5.04
N GLY A 141 2.57 -2.43 -4.21
CA GLY A 141 4.00 -2.70 -4.41
C GLY A 141 4.39 -4.16 -4.17
N GLY A 142 3.54 -4.89 -3.45
CA GLY A 142 3.79 -6.29 -3.11
C GLY A 142 5.10 -6.49 -2.37
N ARG A 143 5.69 -7.68 -2.51
CA ARG A 143 6.98 -8.00 -1.91
C ARG A 143 8.15 -7.22 -2.52
N LYS A 144 8.00 -6.67 -3.72
CA LYS A 144 9.04 -5.87 -4.38
C LYS A 144 9.16 -4.47 -3.80
N SER A 145 8.05 -3.90 -3.31
CA SER A 145 8.00 -2.51 -2.84
C SER A 145 7.12 -2.39 -1.60
N ASN A 146 7.72 -2.63 -0.45
CA ASN A 146 7.09 -2.48 0.85
C ASN A 146 8.12 -2.05 1.88
N CYS A 147 7.68 -1.38 2.92
CA CYS A 147 8.51 -1.03 4.07
C CYS A 147 7.67 -0.78 5.32
N SER A 148 8.29 -0.90 6.47
CA SER A 148 7.78 -0.31 7.70
C SER A 148 8.11 1.18 7.76
N ILE A 149 7.53 1.89 8.73
CA ILE A 149 7.89 3.29 8.99
C ILE A 149 9.37 3.39 9.41
N LEU A 150 9.85 2.47 10.26
CA LEU A 150 11.26 2.45 10.67
C LEU A 150 12.21 2.21 9.48
N GLU A 151 11.86 1.30 8.58
CA GLU A 151 12.65 1.01 7.38
C GLU A 151 12.65 2.20 6.42
N ALA A 152 11.52 2.89 6.25
CA ALA A 152 11.45 4.10 5.45
C ALA A 152 12.34 5.22 6.00
N PHE A 153 12.39 5.41 7.33
CA PHE A 153 13.35 6.32 7.96
C PHE A 153 14.78 5.95 7.63
N ASN A 154 15.16 4.67 7.80
CA ASN A 154 16.53 4.23 7.53
C ASN A 154 16.93 4.49 6.06
N ILE A 155 16.02 4.25 5.12
CA ILE A 155 16.28 4.55 3.70
C ILE A 155 16.52 6.05 3.49
N ILE A 156 15.67 6.92 4.07
CA ILE A 156 15.82 8.38 3.93
C ILE A 156 17.11 8.86 4.58
N GLU A 157 17.42 8.39 5.79
CA GLU A 157 18.66 8.76 6.51
C GLU A 157 19.91 8.37 5.72
N ASN A 158 19.90 7.16 5.10
CA ASN A 158 21.00 6.71 4.24
C ASN A 158 21.13 7.52 2.94
N LEU A 159 20.00 7.93 2.33
CA LEU A 159 20.02 8.69 1.08
C LEU A 159 20.38 10.17 1.28
N THR A 160 20.08 10.73 2.45
CA THR A 160 20.22 12.18 2.69
C THR A 160 21.31 12.55 3.66
N ASN A 161 21.84 11.59 4.45
CA ASN A 161 22.66 11.81 5.63
C ASN A 161 22.00 12.73 6.69
N ILE A 162 20.67 12.89 6.64
CA ILE A 162 19.91 13.68 7.61
C ILE A 162 19.34 12.73 8.66
N SER A 163 19.72 12.93 9.93
CA SER A 163 19.05 12.23 11.04
C SER A 163 17.63 12.75 11.23
N THR A 164 16.66 11.85 11.17
CA THR A 164 15.25 12.20 11.28
C THR A 164 14.79 12.24 12.74
N LYS A 165 14.13 13.33 13.11
CA LYS A 165 13.52 13.46 14.45
C LYS A 165 12.19 12.71 14.47
N ARG A 166 12.03 11.76 15.40
CA ARG A 166 10.80 10.94 15.51
C ARG A 166 10.37 10.76 16.96
N GLU A 167 9.07 10.68 17.16
CA GLU A 167 8.45 10.40 18.47
C GLU A 167 7.39 9.32 18.27
N ILE A 168 7.53 8.22 19.02
CA ILE A 168 6.57 7.11 18.98
C ILE A 168 5.46 7.38 19.99
N LYS A 169 4.23 7.49 19.51
CA LYS A 169 3.02 7.57 20.31
C LYS A 169 2.50 6.18 20.63
N LYS A 170 1.90 6.01 21.81
CA LYS A 170 1.32 4.72 22.24
C LYS A 170 0.01 4.42 21.51
N GLU A 171 -0.74 5.47 21.17
CA GLU A 171 -2.04 5.34 20.53
C GLU A 171 -1.93 4.81 19.09
N ASN A 172 -2.75 3.82 18.76
CA ASN A 172 -2.91 3.35 17.39
C ASN A 172 -3.91 4.22 16.65
N ARG A 173 -3.72 4.39 15.36
CA ARG A 173 -4.75 5.01 14.52
C ARG A 173 -5.88 4.01 14.28
N VAL A 174 -7.13 4.48 14.41
CA VAL A 174 -8.30 3.67 14.09
C VAL A 174 -8.27 3.29 12.60
N GLY A 175 -8.49 2.00 12.32
CA GLY A 175 -8.48 1.47 10.95
C GLY A 175 -7.09 1.28 10.33
N ASP A 176 -6.01 1.48 11.11
CA ASP A 176 -4.67 1.23 10.59
C ASP A 176 -4.31 -0.26 10.63
N HIS A 177 -3.58 -0.73 9.63
CA HIS A 177 -3.13 -2.11 9.55
C HIS A 177 -1.75 -2.28 10.22
N ILE A 178 -1.54 -3.43 10.87
CA ILE A 178 -0.21 -3.80 11.37
C ILE A 178 0.67 -4.25 10.22
N TRP A 179 0.08 -5.00 9.29
CA TRP A 179 0.76 -5.50 8.11
C TRP A 179 -0.20 -5.57 6.93
N TYR A 180 0.17 -4.93 5.82
CA TYR A 180 -0.56 -5.03 4.58
C TYR A 180 0.42 -5.05 3.41
N ILE A 181 0.50 -6.17 2.72
CA ILE A 181 1.24 -6.35 1.47
C ILE A 181 0.32 -7.04 0.49
N SER A 182 0.08 -6.42 -0.67
CA SER A 182 -0.78 -6.95 -1.72
C SER A 182 -0.08 -8.07 -2.50
N SER A 183 -0.84 -9.06 -2.96
CA SER A 183 -0.38 -9.98 -3.98
C SER A 183 -0.86 -9.52 -5.36
N MET A 184 0.07 -9.19 -6.23
CA MET A 184 -0.20 -8.84 -7.64
C MET A 184 -0.27 -10.08 -8.57
N LYS A 185 -0.28 -11.30 -7.99
CA LYS A 185 -0.21 -12.54 -8.78
C LYS A 185 -1.34 -12.67 -9.79
N LYS A 186 -2.58 -12.36 -9.38
CA LYS A 186 -3.74 -12.45 -10.28
C LYS A 186 -3.61 -11.50 -11.46
N PHE A 187 -3.26 -10.24 -11.19
CA PHE A 187 -3.06 -9.25 -12.25
C PHE A 187 -1.94 -9.67 -13.22
N LYS A 188 -0.79 -10.07 -12.71
CA LYS A 188 0.35 -10.53 -13.52
C LYS A 188 0.04 -11.77 -14.38
N ASN A 189 -0.80 -12.67 -13.88
CA ASN A 189 -1.25 -13.83 -14.65
C ASN A 189 -2.14 -13.43 -15.83
N HIS A 190 -3.01 -12.43 -15.65
CA HIS A 190 -3.89 -11.93 -16.71
C HIS A 190 -3.18 -10.99 -17.69
N TYR A 191 -2.15 -10.27 -17.19
CA TYR A 191 -1.36 -9.27 -17.94
C TYR A 191 0.14 -9.55 -17.78
N PRO A 192 0.67 -10.63 -18.38
CA PRO A 192 2.05 -11.08 -18.16
C PRO A 192 3.12 -10.10 -18.66
N ASN A 193 2.75 -9.22 -19.60
CA ASN A 193 3.65 -8.19 -20.12
C ASN A 193 3.85 -7.03 -19.15
N TRP A 194 2.94 -6.85 -18.17
CA TRP A 194 3.08 -5.80 -17.18
C TRP A 194 4.24 -6.08 -16.22
N LYS A 195 5.06 -5.07 -16.01
CA LYS A 195 6.20 -5.13 -15.09
C LYS A 195 6.20 -3.94 -14.17
N GLN A 196 6.26 -4.19 -12.87
CA GLN A 196 6.49 -3.16 -11.88
C GLN A 196 7.91 -2.62 -11.99
N ILE A 197 8.06 -1.30 -12.18
CA ILE A 197 9.35 -0.63 -12.36
C ILE A 197 9.91 -0.17 -11.01
N TYR A 198 9.08 0.47 -10.20
CA TYR A 198 9.49 1.10 -8.96
C TYR A 198 9.46 0.14 -7.77
N ASN A 199 10.43 0.30 -6.88
CA ASN A 199 10.43 -0.26 -5.53
C ASN A 199 10.46 0.87 -4.50
N SER A 200 10.35 0.57 -3.19
CA SER A 200 10.29 1.59 -2.14
C SER A 200 11.51 2.51 -2.14
N GLN A 201 12.69 2.01 -2.47
CA GLN A 201 13.91 2.83 -2.54
C GLN A 201 13.83 3.83 -3.69
N LYS A 202 13.55 3.38 -4.93
CA LYS A 202 13.41 4.27 -6.09
C LYS A 202 12.30 5.32 -5.90
N ILE A 203 11.20 4.93 -5.25
CA ILE A 203 10.13 5.87 -4.89
C ILE A 203 10.66 6.97 -3.96
N LEU A 204 11.42 6.61 -2.94
CA LEU A 204 11.98 7.58 -1.99
C LEU A 204 13.07 8.45 -2.64
N GLU A 205 13.92 7.88 -3.50
CA GLU A 205 14.90 8.63 -4.29
C GLU A 205 14.23 9.72 -5.15
N GLU A 206 13.15 9.35 -5.86
CA GLU A 206 12.40 10.30 -6.69
C GLU A 206 11.66 11.36 -5.86
N LEU A 207 11.06 10.99 -4.73
CA LEU A 207 10.43 11.93 -3.81
C LEU A 207 11.42 12.94 -3.22
N LEU A 208 12.65 12.51 -2.96
CA LEU A 208 13.73 13.36 -2.48
C LEU A 208 14.20 14.30 -3.60
N SER A 209 14.53 13.78 -4.79
CA SER A 209 15.03 14.57 -5.91
C SER A 209 14.11 15.73 -6.31
N LYS A 210 12.81 15.47 -6.37
CA LYS A 210 11.82 16.51 -6.72
C LYS A 210 11.69 17.64 -5.69
N ARG A 211 12.17 17.47 -4.48
CA ARG A 211 12.11 18.49 -3.43
C ARG A 211 13.40 19.29 -3.28
N PHE A 212 14.43 18.87 -3.97
CA PHE A 212 15.68 19.65 -4.11
C PHE A 212 15.67 20.56 -5.35
N LEU A 213 14.66 20.44 -6.22
CA LEU A 213 14.36 21.32 -7.34
C LEU A 213 13.23 22.30 -6.98
#